data_a66b7aa3bf98c45b8dccd2df147734df
#
_entry.id   a66b7aa3bf98c45b8dccd2df147734df
#
_cell.length_a   1.000
_cell.length_b   1.000
_cell.length_c   1.000
_cell.angle_alpha   90.00
_cell.angle_beta   90.00
_cell.angle_gamma   90.00
#
_symmetry.space_group_name_H-M   'P 1'
#
loop_
_entity.id
_entity.type
_entity.pdbx_description
1 polymer ?
#
loop_
_entity_poly.entity_id
_entity_poly.type
_entity_poly.pdbx_seq_one_letter_code
_entity_poly.pdbx_strand_id
1 'polypeptide(L)'
;MSWIGPAGKKLVKYGPQAQLLWKHAARPATSVAQQALASAAARRTALKHADTVVEGAVLNVFHGGSERWVVFSRGVPVAVYPPAADGQTDQQLHALIEHADLSKKMTPDQVRARMIEQSKRQKLVNVATSLKEQARRRHDGFDWSREADS
;
A
#
# COMPACT_ATOMS: atom_id res chain seq x y z
N MET A 1 28.09 -25.53 -26.44
CA MET A 1 27.95 -24.19 -26.98
C MET A 1 27.71 -23.23 -25.84
N SER A 2 28.73 -22.54 -25.38
CA SER A 2 28.64 -21.58 -24.26
C SER A 2 28.34 -20.18 -24.81
N TRP A 3 27.09 -19.78 -24.72
CA TRP A 3 26.65 -18.45 -25.06
C TRP A 3 26.66 -17.56 -23.81
N ILE A 4 27.87 -17.29 -23.32
CA ILE A 4 28.07 -16.31 -22.25
C ILE A 4 28.46 -15.01 -22.96
N GLY A 5 27.46 -14.16 -23.23
CA GLY A 5 27.67 -12.83 -23.79
C GLY A 5 28.48 -11.93 -22.87
N PRO A 6 29.04 -10.82 -23.36
CA PRO A 6 29.94 -9.93 -22.62
C PRO A 6 29.34 -9.30 -21.35
N ALA A 7 28.03 -9.39 -21.15
CA ALA A 7 27.34 -8.91 -19.96
C ALA A 7 27.65 -9.76 -18.70
N GLY A 8 28.01 -11.04 -18.86
CA GLY A 8 28.32 -11.92 -17.73
C GLY A 8 29.63 -11.58 -17.02
N LYS A 9 30.58 -10.96 -17.70
CA LYS A 9 31.89 -10.64 -17.12
C LYS A 9 31.90 -9.44 -16.17
N LYS A 10 30.91 -8.55 -16.25
CA LYS A 10 30.83 -7.38 -15.34
C LYS A 10 30.16 -7.71 -14.00
N LEU A 11 29.36 -8.75 -13.91
CA LEU A 11 28.69 -9.18 -12.66
C LEU A 11 29.64 -9.87 -11.69
N VAL A 12 30.73 -10.48 -12.19
CA VAL A 12 31.71 -11.17 -11.34
C VAL A 12 32.61 -10.22 -10.58
N LYS A 13 32.74 -8.96 -11.04
CA LYS A 13 33.65 -7.97 -10.43
C LYS A 13 33.09 -7.31 -9.16
N TYR A 14 31.77 -7.41 -8.94
CA TYR A 14 31.09 -6.89 -7.73
C TYR A 14 30.63 -8.02 -6.79
N GLY A 15 31.25 -9.14 -6.85
CA GLY A 15 31.18 -10.34 -6.05
C GLY A 15 30.30 -10.35 -4.79
N PRO A 16 30.69 -11.01 -3.72
CA PRO A 16 29.84 -11.32 -2.57
C PRO A 16 29.31 -10.09 -1.80
N GLN A 17 29.92 -8.93 -1.96
CA GLN A 17 29.48 -7.70 -1.27
C GLN A 17 28.16 -7.14 -1.81
N ALA A 18 27.87 -7.30 -3.10
CA ALA A 18 26.59 -6.88 -3.69
C ALA A 18 25.44 -7.76 -3.20
N GLN A 19 25.66 -9.05 -2.99
CA GLN A 19 24.67 -9.95 -2.42
C GLN A 19 24.33 -9.65 -0.96
N LEU A 20 25.30 -9.20 -0.18
CA LEU A 20 25.09 -8.80 1.22
C LEU A 20 24.28 -7.50 1.32
N LEU A 21 24.56 -6.53 0.47
CA LEU A 21 23.77 -5.29 0.39
C LEU A 21 22.32 -5.55 -0.02
N TRP A 22 22.08 -6.46 -0.96
CA TRP A 22 20.73 -6.87 -1.36
C TRP A 22 19.98 -7.59 -0.24
N LYS A 23 20.65 -8.44 0.52
CA LYS A 23 20.03 -9.15 1.65
C LYS A 23 19.63 -8.21 2.79
N HIS A 24 20.37 -7.15 3.03
CA HIS A 24 20.08 -6.20 4.11
C HIS A 24 19.15 -5.06 3.70
N ALA A 25 19.19 -4.61 2.45
CA ALA A 25 18.33 -3.53 1.95
C ALA A 25 16.93 -4.03 1.52
N ALA A 26 16.79 -5.28 1.08
CA ALA A 26 15.54 -5.81 0.55
C ALA A 26 14.55 -6.29 1.62
N ARG A 27 14.99 -6.64 2.81
CA ARG A 27 14.12 -7.21 3.86
C ARG A 27 13.03 -6.26 4.38
N PRO A 28 13.29 -5.00 4.75
CA PRO A 28 12.22 -4.13 5.24
C PRO A 28 11.25 -3.70 4.13
N ALA A 29 11.74 -3.48 2.90
CA ALA A 29 10.90 -3.06 1.79
C ALA A 29 9.92 -4.16 1.32
N THR A 30 10.34 -5.43 1.34
CA THR A 30 9.48 -6.56 0.94
C THR A 30 8.37 -6.83 1.95
N SER A 31 8.63 -6.71 3.26
CA SER A 31 7.62 -6.92 4.28
C SER A 31 6.51 -5.84 4.23
N VAL A 32 6.87 -4.57 4.05
CA VAL A 32 5.91 -3.47 3.91
C VAL A 32 5.09 -3.62 2.64
N ALA A 33 5.71 -3.98 1.52
CA ALA A 33 5.00 -4.22 0.26
C ALA A 33 4.04 -5.40 0.35
N GLN A 34 4.43 -6.50 0.98
CA GLN A 34 3.57 -7.66 1.22
C GLN A 34 2.40 -7.32 2.13
N GLN A 35 2.63 -6.54 3.18
CA GLN A 35 1.57 -6.09 4.08
C GLN A 35 0.57 -5.17 3.37
N ALA A 36 1.04 -4.26 2.52
CA ALA A 36 0.18 -3.39 1.72
C ALA A 36 -0.67 -4.18 0.71
N LEU A 37 -0.09 -5.20 0.07
CA LEU A 37 -0.82 -6.08 -0.85
C LEU A 37 -1.87 -6.92 -0.11
N ALA A 38 -1.53 -7.46 1.06
CA ALA A 38 -2.44 -8.23 1.89
C ALA A 38 -3.62 -7.37 2.37
N SER A 39 -3.37 -6.14 2.81
CA SER A 39 -4.40 -5.17 3.20
C SER A 39 -5.31 -4.82 2.01
N ALA A 40 -4.76 -4.57 0.83
CA ALA A 40 -5.54 -4.30 -0.38
C ALA A 40 -6.40 -5.49 -0.81
N ALA A 41 -5.89 -6.71 -0.69
CA ALA A 41 -6.64 -7.93 -0.97
C ALA A 41 -7.79 -8.14 0.03
N ALA A 42 -7.50 -7.97 1.33
CA ALA A 42 -8.49 -8.06 2.40
C ALA A 42 -9.65 -7.06 2.20
N ARG A 43 -9.32 -5.81 1.87
CA ARG A 43 -10.31 -4.77 1.54
C ARG A 43 -11.20 -5.17 0.36
N ARG A 44 -10.60 -5.65 -0.74
CA ARG A 44 -11.37 -6.10 -1.92
C ARG A 44 -12.32 -7.23 -1.58
N THR A 45 -11.89 -8.19 -0.79
CA THR A 45 -12.71 -9.32 -0.35
C THR A 45 -13.83 -8.85 0.57
N ALA A 46 -13.55 -7.95 1.51
CA ALA A 46 -14.56 -7.36 2.39
C ALA A 46 -15.63 -6.60 1.60
N LEU A 47 -15.24 -5.79 0.61
CA LEU A 47 -16.18 -5.06 -0.24
C LEU A 47 -17.05 -5.99 -1.07
N LYS A 48 -16.48 -7.04 -1.67
CA LYS A 48 -17.25 -8.06 -2.40
C LYS A 48 -18.24 -8.76 -1.48
N HIS A 49 -17.85 -9.12 -0.27
CA HIS A 49 -18.76 -9.74 0.69
C HIS A 49 -19.87 -8.78 1.10
N ALA A 50 -19.56 -7.51 1.38
CA ALA A 50 -20.56 -6.50 1.71
C ALA A 50 -21.57 -6.26 0.57
N ASP A 51 -21.17 -6.42 -0.70
CA ASP A 51 -22.08 -6.36 -1.85
C ASP A 51 -23.06 -7.55 -1.91
N THR A 52 -22.71 -8.68 -1.30
CA THR A 52 -23.56 -9.89 -1.32
C THR A 52 -24.53 -9.98 -0.16
N VAL A 53 -24.33 -9.20 0.89
CA VAL A 53 -25.18 -9.23 2.09
C VAL A 53 -26.20 -8.09 2.09
N VAL A 54 -27.31 -8.29 2.80
CA VAL A 54 -28.38 -7.29 2.89
C VAL A 54 -27.91 -6.09 3.72
N GLU A 55 -28.09 -4.88 3.16
CA GLU A 55 -27.63 -3.63 3.80
C GLU A 55 -26.15 -3.72 4.22
N GLY A 56 -25.33 -4.20 3.28
CA GLY A 56 -23.91 -4.41 3.52
C GLY A 56 -23.17 -3.11 3.82
N ALA A 57 -22.37 -3.13 4.89
CA ALA A 57 -21.46 -2.05 5.25
C ALA A 57 -20.10 -2.62 5.65
N VAL A 58 -19.08 -1.80 5.57
CA VAL A 58 -17.72 -2.15 6.01
C VAL A 58 -17.19 -1.12 6.98
N LEU A 59 -16.38 -1.59 7.92
CA LEU A 59 -15.66 -0.76 8.88
C LEU A 59 -14.18 -1.12 8.85
N ASN A 60 -13.34 -0.12 8.68
CA ASN A 60 -11.91 -0.28 8.81
C ASN A 60 -11.51 -0.09 10.28
N VAL A 61 -10.85 -1.08 10.86
CA VAL A 61 -10.38 -1.08 12.25
C VAL A 61 -8.89 -1.38 12.28
N PHE A 62 -8.15 -0.60 13.05
CA PHE A 62 -6.73 -0.86 13.29
C PHE A 62 -6.60 -1.63 14.61
N HIS A 63 -6.09 -2.85 14.54
CA HIS A 63 -5.90 -3.70 15.71
C HIS A 63 -4.60 -4.50 15.62
N GLY A 64 -3.82 -4.49 16.70
CA GLY A 64 -2.54 -5.21 16.73
C GLY A 64 -1.53 -4.78 15.67
N GLY A 65 -1.53 -3.50 15.28
CA GLY A 65 -0.64 -2.98 14.23
C GLY A 65 -1.05 -3.38 12.80
N SER A 66 -2.21 -4.01 12.64
CA SER A 66 -2.73 -4.45 11.34
C SER A 66 -4.08 -3.82 11.04
N GLU A 67 -4.30 -3.50 9.77
CA GLU A 67 -5.58 -3.05 9.26
C GLU A 67 -6.52 -4.24 9.08
N ARG A 68 -7.72 -4.15 9.63
CA ARG A 68 -8.77 -5.17 9.55
C ARG A 68 -10.05 -4.56 8.98
N TRP A 69 -10.75 -5.31 8.15
CA TRP A 69 -12.01 -4.90 7.55
C TRP A 69 -13.14 -5.76 8.09
N VAL A 70 -14.06 -5.14 8.83
CA VAL A 70 -15.24 -5.80 9.36
C VAL A 70 -16.41 -5.57 8.43
N VAL A 71 -17.09 -6.64 8.02
CA VAL A 71 -18.30 -6.60 7.19
C VAL A 71 -19.52 -6.70 8.07
N PHE A 72 -20.49 -5.85 7.82
CA PHE A 72 -21.79 -5.81 8.50
C PHE A 72 -22.90 -6.16 7.54
N SER A 73 -23.93 -6.85 8.04
CA SER A 73 -25.20 -7.06 7.40
C SER A 73 -26.31 -6.58 8.33
N ARG A 74 -27.14 -5.65 7.89
CA ARG A 74 -28.19 -5.01 8.72
C ARG A 74 -27.66 -4.48 10.06
N GLY A 75 -26.45 -3.94 10.06
CA GLY A 75 -25.81 -3.41 11.26
C GLY A 75 -25.16 -4.45 12.17
N VAL A 76 -25.31 -5.75 11.88
CA VAL A 76 -24.67 -6.84 12.63
C VAL A 76 -23.36 -7.25 11.94
N PRO A 77 -22.24 -7.40 12.67
CA PRO A 77 -20.99 -7.86 12.10
C PRO A 77 -21.07 -9.33 11.71
N VAL A 78 -20.67 -9.65 10.49
CA VAL A 78 -20.77 -11.01 9.91
C VAL A 78 -19.43 -11.60 9.51
N ALA A 79 -18.42 -10.78 9.24
CA ALA A 79 -17.10 -11.27 8.83
C ALA A 79 -15.98 -10.25 9.09
N VAL A 80 -14.74 -10.76 9.20
CA VAL A 80 -13.51 -9.96 9.32
C VAL A 80 -12.52 -10.37 8.25
N TYR A 81 -11.83 -9.40 7.65
CA TYR A 81 -10.79 -9.65 6.65
C TYR A 81 -9.50 -8.88 6.99
N PRO A 82 -8.33 -9.50 6.92
CA PRO A 82 -8.11 -10.93 6.69
C PRO A 82 -8.69 -11.77 7.84
N PRO A 83 -9.14 -13.01 7.55
CA PRO A 83 -9.65 -13.89 8.60
C PRO A 83 -8.53 -14.26 9.58
N ALA A 84 -8.90 -14.58 10.82
CA ALA A 84 -7.96 -15.06 11.79
C ALA A 84 -7.39 -16.42 11.41
N ALA A 85 -6.09 -16.62 11.62
CA ALA A 85 -5.42 -17.88 11.35
C ALA A 85 -5.97 -19.05 12.19
N ASP A 86 -6.52 -18.75 13.36
CA ASP A 86 -6.88 -19.74 14.38
C ASP A 86 -8.40 -20.06 14.43
N GLY A 87 -9.18 -19.64 13.45
CA GLY A 87 -10.62 -19.89 13.40
C GLY A 87 -11.45 -19.20 14.49
N GLN A 88 -10.84 -18.35 15.32
CA GLN A 88 -11.50 -17.59 16.39
C GLN A 88 -12.14 -16.28 15.88
N THR A 89 -12.86 -16.38 14.78
CA THR A 89 -13.42 -15.20 14.09
C THR A 89 -14.40 -14.44 14.98
N ASP A 90 -15.22 -15.14 15.77
CA ASP A 90 -16.26 -14.52 16.60
C ASP A 90 -15.68 -13.74 17.78
N GLN A 91 -14.69 -14.30 18.47
CA GLN A 91 -14.03 -13.61 19.59
C GLN A 91 -13.26 -12.37 19.12
N GLN A 92 -12.61 -12.46 17.96
CA GLN A 92 -11.92 -11.31 17.37
C GLN A 92 -12.90 -10.25 16.89
N LEU A 93 -14.03 -10.64 16.35
CA LEU A 93 -15.11 -9.74 15.95
C LEU A 93 -15.58 -8.91 17.14
N HIS A 94 -15.89 -9.56 18.26
CA HIS A 94 -16.31 -8.87 19.49
C HIS A 94 -15.23 -7.89 19.99
N ALA A 95 -13.98 -8.32 20.08
CA ALA A 95 -12.88 -7.49 20.56
C ALA A 95 -12.62 -6.29 19.62
N LEU A 96 -12.75 -6.47 18.31
CA LEU A 96 -12.58 -5.38 17.33
C LEU A 96 -13.71 -4.34 17.42
N ILE A 97 -14.93 -4.78 17.68
CA ILE A 97 -16.11 -3.92 17.70
C ILE A 97 -16.23 -3.16 19.02
N GLU A 98 -15.83 -3.77 20.13
CA GLU A 98 -15.88 -3.15 21.46
C GLU A 98 -15.12 -1.82 21.52
N HIS A 99 -14.03 -1.71 20.77
CA HIS A 99 -13.21 -0.49 20.71
C HIS A 99 -13.35 0.30 19.42
N ALA A 100 -14.22 -0.14 18.50
CA ALA A 100 -14.39 0.47 17.20
C ALA A 100 -15.45 1.58 17.20
N ASP A 101 -15.17 2.66 16.48
CA ASP A 101 -16.13 3.71 16.22
C ASP A 101 -17.11 3.29 15.12
N LEU A 102 -18.26 2.77 15.53
CA LEU A 102 -19.31 2.27 14.63
C LEU A 102 -19.92 3.38 13.74
N SER A 103 -19.73 4.65 14.09
CA SER A 103 -20.19 5.77 13.26
C SER A 103 -19.44 5.88 11.93
N LYS A 104 -18.25 5.26 11.86
CA LYS A 104 -17.40 5.23 10.67
C LYS A 104 -17.73 4.11 9.68
N LYS A 105 -18.81 3.37 9.91
CA LYS A 105 -19.29 2.38 8.92
C LYS A 105 -19.59 3.05 7.60
N MET A 106 -19.17 2.43 6.51
CA MET A 106 -19.36 2.93 5.15
C MET A 106 -20.00 1.84 4.28
N THR A 107 -20.84 2.27 3.35
CA THR A 107 -21.30 1.36 2.30
C THR A 107 -20.16 1.05 1.33
N PRO A 108 -20.21 -0.08 0.61
CA PRO A 108 -19.20 -0.41 -0.41
C PRO A 108 -19.00 0.72 -1.43
N ASP A 109 -20.06 1.40 -1.84
CA ASP A 109 -19.98 2.51 -2.80
C ASP A 109 -19.28 3.75 -2.22
N GLN A 110 -19.52 4.06 -0.95
CA GLN A 110 -18.81 5.14 -0.26
C GLN A 110 -17.30 4.86 -0.16
N VAL A 111 -16.92 3.61 0.10
CA VAL A 111 -15.50 3.22 0.13
C VAL A 111 -14.88 3.35 -1.25
N ARG A 112 -15.56 2.87 -2.30
CA ARG A 112 -15.10 2.99 -3.68
C ARG A 112 -14.93 4.45 -4.10
N ALA A 113 -15.91 5.30 -3.78
CA ALA A 113 -15.84 6.74 -4.07
C ALA A 113 -14.63 7.41 -3.39
N ARG A 114 -14.39 7.11 -2.10
CA ARG A 114 -13.20 7.60 -1.38
C ARG A 114 -11.89 7.14 -2.00
N MET A 115 -11.82 5.88 -2.43
CA MET A 115 -10.62 5.37 -3.10
C MET A 115 -10.32 6.08 -4.41
N ILE A 116 -11.34 6.37 -5.21
CA ILE A 116 -11.21 7.11 -6.47
C ILE A 116 -10.71 8.54 -6.16
N GLU A 117 -11.27 9.19 -5.17
CA GLU A 117 -10.87 10.53 -4.77
C GLU A 117 -9.43 10.57 -4.25
N GLN A 118 -9.05 9.63 -3.40
CA GLN A 118 -7.67 9.51 -2.92
C GLN A 118 -6.69 9.26 -4.07
N SER A 119 -7.05 8.40 -5.02
CA SER A 119 -6.23 8.14 -6.21
C SER A 119 -6.05 9.39 -7.08
N LYS A 120 -7.10 10.20 -7.25
CA LYS A 120 -7.03 11.49 -7.97
C LYS A 120 -6.12 12.47 -7.25
N ARG A 121 -6.28 12.63 -5.93
CA ARG A 121 -5.42 13.50 -5.11
C ARG A 121 -3.95 13.07 -5.19
N GLN A 122 -3.68 11.76 -5.10
CA GLN A 122 -2.31 11.23 -5.18
C GLN A 122 -1.67 11.51 -6.54
N LYS A 123 -2.43 11.35 -7.63
CA LYS A 123 -1.94 11.70 -8.98
C LYS A 123 -1.60 13.18 -9.09
N LEU A 124 -2.43 14.07 -8.55
CA LEU A 124 -2.17 15.52 -8.55
C LEU A 124 -0.90 15.86 -7.75
N VAL A 125 -0.72 15.25 -6.59
CA VAL A 125 0.49 15.44 -5.76
C VAL A 125 1.73 14.96 -6.51
N ASN A 126 1.67 13.80 -7.14
CA ASN A 126 2.79 13.25 -7.91
C ASN A 126 3.15 14.15 -9.10
N VAL A 127 2.17 14.68 -9.83
CA VAL A 127 2.38 15.64 -10.93
C VAL A 127 3.01 16.93 -10.40
N ALA A 128 2.48 17.50 -9.32
CA ALA A 128 3.02 18.70 -8.71
C ALA A 128 4.48 18.52 -8.24
N THR A 129 4.78 17.37 -7.65
CA THR A 129 6.14 17.02 -7.21
C THR A 129 7.10 16.90 -8.38
N SER A 130 6.69 16.22 -9.45
CA SER A 130 7.52 16.05 -10.65
C SER A 130 7.79 17.39 -11.35
N LEU A 131 6.80 18.29 -11.45
CA LEU A 131 6.97 19.62 -12.00
C LEU A 131 7.94 20.47 -11.16
N LYS A 132 7.81 20.40 -9.83
CA LYS A 132 8.72 21.09 -8.92
C LYS A 132 10.15 20.59 -9.05
N GLU A 133 10.35 19.31 -9.22
CA GLU A 133 11.66 18.71 -9.40
C GLU A 133 12.26 19.09 -10.77
N GLN A 134 11.46 19.12 -11.83
CA GLN A 134 11.91 19.61 -13.15
C GLN A 134 12.31 21.09 -13.10
N ALA A 135 11.55 21.93 -12.42
CA ALA A 135 11.87 23.34 -12.25
C ALA A 135 13.20 23.52 -11.49
N ARG A 136 13.41 22.72 -10.43
CA ARG A 136 14.66 22.73 -9.67
C ARG A 136 15.86 22.33 -10.52
N ARG A 137 15.75 21.27 -11.31
CA ARG A 137 16.83 20.84 -12.23
C ARG A 137 17.16 21.88 -13.28
N ARG A 138 16.18 22.64 -13.77
CA ARG A 138 16.43 23.75 -14.71
C ARG A 138 17.18 24.91 -14.05
N HIS A 139 16.89 25.18 -12.81
CA HIS A 139 17.55 26.24 -12.04
C HIS A 139 18.99 25.88 -11.70
N ASP A 140 19.24 24.63 -11.28
CA ASP A 140 20.57 24.14 -10.94
C ASP A 140 21.48 23.93 -12.17
N GLY A 141 20.89 23.84 -13.37
CA GLY A 141 21.63 23.74 -14.64
C GLY A 141 22.01 25.07 -15.26
N PHE A 142 21.58 26.20 -14.69
CA PHE A 142 21.95 27.52 -15.17
C PHE A 142 23.19 28.00 -14.39
N ASP A 143 24.37 27.72 -14.97
CA ASP A 143 25.66 28.10 -14.42
C ASP A 143 25.94 29.58 -14.68
N TRP A 144 25.80 30.41 -13.66
CA TRP A 144 26.10 31.85 -13.68
C TRP A 144 27.58 32.17 -13.87
N SER A 145 28.45 31.15 -13.83
CA SER A 145 29.92 31.36 -13.88
C SER A 145 30.44 31.67 -15.29
N ARG A 146 29.60 31.61 -16.34
CA ARG A 146 30.02 31.88 -17.74
C ARG A 146 29.95 33.33 -18.19
N GLU A 147 29.36 34.22 -17.40
CA GLU A 147 29.21 35.64 -17.82
C GLU A 147 30.21 36.60 -17.18
N ALA A 148 31.16 36.11 -16.39
CA ALA A 148 32.14 36.98 -15.71
C ALA A 148 33.48 37.13 -16.44
N ASP A 149 33.64 36.55 -17.63
CA ASP A 149 34.90 36.60 -18.44
C ASP A 149 34.66 37.14 -19.85
N SER A 150 34.08 38.34 -19.94
CA SER A 150 34.02 39.10 -21.18
C SER A 150 34.41 40.53 -20.94
#